data_d4f90d9412c402a8607f460b9c5f93b6
#
_entry.id   d4f90d9412c402a8607f460b9c5f93b6
#
_cell.length_a   1.000
_cell.length_b   1.000
_cell.length_c   1.000
_cell.angle_alpha   90.00
_cell.angle_beta   90.00
_cell.angle_gamma   90.00
#
_symmetry.space_group_name_H-M   'P 1'
#
loop_
_entity.id
_entity.type
_entity.pdbx_description
1 polymer ?
#
loop_
_entity_poly.entity_id
_entity_poly.type
_entity_poly.pdbx_seq_one_letter_code
_entity_poly.pdbx_strand_id
1 'polypeptide(L)'
;MSHGGTLVVLRNIGAAPCRVEPFAPIIFEKNEKALPIRSSVTGARFMHPGPVVLPVIIATGAELTATLNWVSGEVFSDNLCFSPTRLSVSIQGNALHTAFKAHVCGQRSEGVSFRKTRFTPDPVYTPAFIPK
;
A
#
# COMPACT_ATOMS: atom_id res chain seq x y z
N MET A 1 16.95 -12.97 6.80
CA MET A 1 15.69 -12.48 7.37
C MET A 1 14.61 -12.53 6.33
N SER A 2 13.49 -13.04 6.67
CA SER A 2 12.41 -13.24 5.70
C SER A 2 11.56 -11.99 5.57
N HIS A 3 11.67 -11.33 4.45
CA HIS A 3 10.86 -10.15 4.16
C HIS A 3 10.13 -10.35 2.85
N GLY A 4 8.94 -9.82 2.76
CA GLY A 4 8.18 -9.77 1.53
C GLY A 4 7.93 -8.33 1.16
N GLY A 5 7.62 -8.12 -0.08
CA GLY A 5 7.29 -6.78 -0.56
C GLY A 5 6.60 -6.84 -1.89
N THR A 6 5.93 -5.76 -2.21
CA THR A 6 5.28 -5.63 -3.50
C THR A 6 5.09 -4.16 -3.83
N LEU A 7 4.78 -3.91 -5.09
CA LEU A 7 4.49 -2.58 -5.56
C LEU A 7 3.01 -2.52 -5.88
N VAL A 8 2.30 -1.57 -5.30
CA VAL A 8 0.89 -1.35 -5.64
C VAL A 8 0.85 -0.25 -6.69
N VAL A 9 0.22 -0.53 -7.80
CA VAL A 9 0.15 0.40 -8.91
C VAL A 9 -1.31 0.81 -9.11
N LEU A 10 -1.55 2.11 -9.11
CA LEU A 10 -2.87 2.66 -9.42
C LEU A 10 -2.77 3.34 -10.78
N ARG A 11 -3.63 2.95 -11.70
CA ARG A 11 -3.67 3.58 -13.02
C ARG A 11 -5.03 4.17 -13.26
N ASN A 12 -5.07 5.41 -13.71
CA ASN A 12 -6.35 6.04 -14.04
C ASN A 12 -6.75 5.63 -15.45
N ILE A 13 -7.77 4.80 -15.55
CA ILE A 13 -8.27 4.34 -16.84
C ILE A 13 -9.52 5.09 -17.26
N GLY A 14 -9.91 6.12 -16.51
CA GLY A 14 -11.09 6.90 -16.83
C GLY A 14 -10.78 8.03 -17.80
N ALA A 15 -11.79 8.80 -18.11
CA ALA A 15 -11.67 9.89 -19.05
C ALA A 15 -11.28 11.22 -18.40
N ALA A 16 -11.24 11.26 -17.09
CA ALA A 16 -10.96 12.49 -16.36
C ALA A 16 -9.92 12.21 -15.26
N PRO A 17 -9.20 13.24 -14.81
CA PRO A 17 -8.25 13.05 -13.71
C PRO A 17 -8.94 12.53 -12.45
N CYS A 18 -8.20 11.78 -11.67
CA CYS A 18 -8.70 11.14 -10.46
C CYS A 18 -7.85 11.62 -9.29
N ARG A 19 -8.49 11.93 -8.18
CA ARG A 19 -7.77 12.39 -6.99
C ARG A 19 -7.49 11.19 -6.09
N VAL A 20 -6.24 11.07 -5.67
CA VAL A 20 -5.81 9.99 -4.79
C VAL A 20 -5.09 10.59 -3.60
N GLU A 21 -5.49 10.17 -2.40
CA GLU A 21 -4.80 10.58 -1.19
C GLU A 21 -3.45 9.89 -1.15
N PRO A 22 -2.37 10.58 -0.82
CA PRO A 22 -1.04 9.95 -0.78
C PRO A 22 -0.97 8.76 0.17
N PHE A 23 -1.75 8.81 1.25
CA PHE A 23 -1.77 7.73 2.23
C PHE A 23 -3.12 7.00 2.21
N ALA A 24 -3.65 6.77 1.02
CA ALA A 24 -4.92 6.05 0.89
C ALA A 24 -4.85 4.73 1.65
N PRO A 25 -5.89 4.37 2.37
CA PRO A 25 -5.88 3.14 3.16
C PRO A 25 -5.68 1.90 2.30
N ILE A 26 -4.84 1.00 2.78
CA ILE A 26 -4.59 -0.29 2.14
C ILE A 26 -4.89 -1.35 3.18
N ILE A 27 -5.72 -2.31 2.83
CA ILE A 27 -6.17 -3.33 3.76
C ILE A 27 -5.94 -4.71 3.14
N PHE A 28 -5.37 -5.61 3.92
CA PHE A 28 -5.22 -7.00 3.51
C PHE A 28 -6.45 -7.76 3.95
N GLU A 29 -6.99 -8.59 3.08
CA GLU A 29 -8.24 -9.28 3.31
C GLU A 29 -8.14 -10.75 2.99
N LYS A 30 -9.01 -11.53 3.62
CA LYS A 30 -9.17 -12.94 3.31
C LYS A 30 -10.64 -13.28 3.49
N ASN A 31 -11.20 -14.01 2.53
CA ASN A 31 -12.61 -14.36 2.55
C ASN A 31 -13.49 -13.13 2.70
N GLU A 32 -13.09 -12.07 2.00
CA GLU A 32 -13.83 -10.80 1.97
C GLU A 32 -13.91 -10.09 3.31
N LYS A 33 -13.01 -10.43 4.23
CA LYS A 33 -12.95 -9.77 5.53
C LYS A 33 -11.57 -9.19 5.73
N ALA A 34 -11.52 -8.01 6.33
CA ALA A 34 -10.26 -7.38 6.66
C ALA A 34 -9.54 -8.19 7.71
N LEU A 35 -8.25 -8.38 7.50
CA LEU A 35 -7.41 -9.05 8.48
C LEU A 35 -6.85 -8.01 9.45
N PRO A 36 -6.57 -8.39 10.69
CA PRO A 36 -6.05 -7.44 11.68
C PRO A 36 -4.54 -7.21 11.47
N ILE A 37 -4.21 -6.64 10.33
CA ILE A 37 -2.84 -6.30 9.97
C ILE A 37 -2.80 -4.79 9.85
N ARG A 38 -2.02 -4.14 10.71
CA ARG A 38 -1.97 -2.69 10.74
C ARG A 38 -0.96 -2.18 9.73
N SER A 39 -1.19 -0.98 9.24
CA SER A 39 -0.23 -0.35 8.35
C SER A 39 0.56 0.71 9.10
N SER A 40 1.82 0.87 8.71
CA SER A 40 2.63 1.99 9.15
C SER A 40 3.26 2.62 7.92
N VAL A 41 3.46 3.93 7.97
CA VAL A 41 3.98 4.66 6.84
C VAL A 41 5.48 4.80 6.98
N THR A 42 6.22 4.45 5.93
CA THR A 42 7.65 4.65 5.92
C THR A 42 7.99 5.89 5.12
N GLY A 43 9.15 6.45 5.37
CA GLY A 43 9.58 7.64 4.68
C GLY A 43 9.02 8.92 5.25
N ALA A 44 8.11 8.82 6.21
CA ALA A 44 7.58 10.01 6.85
C ALA A 44 8.55 10.49 7.91
N ARG A 45 8.54 11.77 8.15
CA ARG A 45 9.37 12.36 9.17
C ARG A 45 8.50 12.86 10.29
N PHE A 46 8.75 12.37 11.48
CA PHE A 46 7.95 12.77 12.62
C PHE A 46 8.74 13.53 13.66
N MET A 47 9.92 13.97 13.30
CA MET A 47 10.76 14.71 14.23
C MET A 47 10.14 16.05 14.59
N HIS A 48 9.29 16.54 13.76
CA HIS A 48 8.59 17.80 13.99
C HIS A 48 7.28 17.73 13.23
N PRO A 49 6.36 18.62 13.47
CA PRO A 49 5.12 18.63 12.73
C PRO A 49 5.43 18.70 11.25
N GLY A 50 5.04 17.73 10.54
CA GLY A 50 5.32 17.70 9.12
C GLY A 50 4.41 18.60 8.35
N PRO A 51 4.67 18.74 7.07
CA PRO A 51 3.79 19.51 6.20
C PRO A 51 2.45 18.79 6.05
N VAL A 52 1.46 19.55 5.66
CA VAL A 52 0.16 18.97 5.34
C VAL A 52 0.33 18.11 4.10
N VAL A 53 -0.18 16.89 4.16
CA VAL A 53 -0.08 15.97 3.05
C VAL A 53 -1.30 16.16 2.17
N LEU A 54 -1.07 16.54 0.93
CA LEU A 54 -2.16 16.82 0.01
C LEU A 54 -2.44 15.63 -0.89
N PRO A 55 -3.68 15.44 -1.33
CA PRO A 55 -4.00 14.37 -2.26
C PRO A 55 -3.25 14.58 -3.57
N VAL A 56 -2.88 13.48 -4.18
CA VAL A 56 -2.19 13.51 -5.47
C VAL A 56 -3.21 13.26 -6.55
N ILE A 57 -3.15 14.04 -7.62
CA ILE A 57 -4.07 13.89 -8.73
C ILE A 57 -3.38 13.10 -9.83
N ILE A 58 -4.05 12.07 -10.33
CA ILE A 58 -3.54 11.25 -11.41
C ILE A 58 -4.22 11.67 -12.70
N ALA A 59 -3.43 12.01 -13.69
CA ALA A 59 -3.95 12.28 -15.02
C ALA A 59 -4.41 10.97 -15.67
N THR A 60 -5.27 11.07 -16.67
CA THR A 60 -5.74 9.89 -17.39
C THR A 60 -4.55 9.14 -17.99
N GLY A 61 -4.51 7.84 -17.79
CA GLY A 61 -3.44 6.99 -18.29
C GLY A 61 -2.18 6.98 -17.44
N ALA A 62 -2.09 7.87 -16.45
CA ALA A 62 -0.92 7.93 -15.58
C ALA A 62 -1.04 6.95 -14.43
N GLU A 63 0.06 6.69 -13.76
CA GLU A 63 0.13 5.74 -12.66
C GLU A 63 0.77 6.34 -11.43
N LEU A 64 0.30 5.90 -10.28
CA LEU A 64 0.95 6.15 -9.00
C LEU A 64 1.33 4.82 -8.40
N THR A 65 2.41 4.79 -7.65
CA THR A 65 2.86 3.56 -7.01
C THR A 65 3.11 3.78 -5.54
N ALA A 66 2.95 2.72 -4.79
CA ALA A 66 3.34 2.66 -3.38
C ALA A 66 4.01 1.32 -3.16
N THR A 67 5.03 1.31 -2.32
CA THR A 67 5.74 0.07 -1.99
C THR A 67 5.23 -0.44 -0.66
N LEU A 68 5.00 -1.73 -0.58
CA LEU A 68 4.62 -2.41 0.66
C LEU A 68 5.73 -3.37 1.06
N ASN A 69 6.00 -3.44 2.37
CA ASN A 69 7.00 -4.36 2.91
C ASN A 69 6.46 -4.97 4.20
N TRP A 70 6.80 -6.22 4.43
CA TRP A 70 6.37 -6.91 5.65
C TRP A 70 7.35 -8.04 5.98
N VAL A 71 7.22 -8.58 7.19
CA VAL A 71 7.98 -9.76 7.58
C VAL A 71 7.18 -10.97 7.09
N SER A 72 7.82 -11.84 6.33
CA SER A 72 7.13 -12.97 5.70
C SER A 72 7.51 -14.31 6.29
N GLY A 73 8.32 -14.35 7.34
CA GLY A 73 8.72 -15.60 7.97
C GLY A 73 8.49 -15.58 9.47
N GLU A 74 8.54 -16.75 10.07
CA GLU A 74 8.33 -16.88 11.51
C GLU A 74 9.66 -16.65 12.22
N VAL A 75 10.06 -15.40 12.29
CA VAL A 75 11.34 -15.03 12.88
C VAL A 75 11.24 -14.59 14.33
N PHE A 76 10.05 -14.56 14.89
CA PHE A 76 9.85 -14.16 16.28
C PHE A 76 9.59 -15.39 17.14
N SER A 77 9.75 -15.24 18.46
CA SER A 77 9.46 -16.36 19.36
C SER A 77 7.95 -16.57 19.52
N ASP A 78 7.17 -15.52 19.40
CA ASP A 78 5.71 -15.62 19.51
C ASP A 78 5.08 -15.15 18.21
N ASN A 79 5.30 -15.94 17.15
CA ASN A 79 4.80 -15.55 15.84
C ASN A 79 3.29 -15.58 15.73
N LEU A 80 2.77 -14.64 14.97
CA LEU A 80 1.40 -14.62 14.52
C LEU A 80 1.44 -14.26 13.04
N CYS A 81 0.89 -15.12 12.20
CA CYS A 81 0.95 -14.94 10.77
C CYS A 81 -0.43 -14.98 10.16
N PHE A 82 -0.62 -14.21 9.09
CA PHE A 82 -1.84 -14.23 8.30
C PHE A 82 -1.47 -14.43 6.83
N SER A 83 -2.36 -15.03 6.08
CA SER A 83 -2.13 -15.28 4.66
C SER A 83 -3.26 -14.63 3.87
N PRO A 84 -3.18 -13.34 3.62
CA PRO A 84 -4.21 -12.66 2.85
C PRO A 84 -4.29 -13.20 1.43
N THR A 85 -5.46 -13.09 0.83
CA THR A 85 -5.69 -13.49 -0.54
C THR A 85 -6.16 -12.32 -1.39
N ARG A 86 -6.41 -11.18 -0.78
CA ARG A 86 -6.89 -10.00 -1.49
C ARG A 86 -6.38 -8.75 -0.81
N LEU A 87 -6.22 -7.71 -1.59
CA LEU A 87 -5.80 -6.42 -1.09
C LEU A 87 -6.81 -5.40 -1.56
N SER A 88 -7.17 -4.45 -0.72
CA SER A 88 -8.05 -3.36 -1.13
C SER A 88 -7.40 -2.02 -0.87
N VAL A 89 -7.69 -1.07 -1.73
CA VAL A 89 -7.24 0.31 -1.61
C VAL A 89 -8.48 1.19 -1.69
N SER A 90 -8.62 2.12 -0.75
CA SER A 90 -9.76 3.01 -0.74
C SER A 90 -9.43 4.28 -1.50
N ILE A 91 -10.18 4.55 -2.56
CA ILE A 91 -10.00 5.74 -3.38
C ILE A 91 -11.34 6.46 -3.44
N GLN A 92 -11.37 7.69 -2.97
CA GLN A 92 -12.56 8.53 -3.03
C GLN A 92 -13.80 7.83 -2.47
N GLY A 93 -13.61 7.14 -1.34
CA GLY A 93 -14.73 6.47 -0.70
C GLY A 93 -15.08 5.12 -1.30
N ASN A 94 -14.41 4.71 -2.36
CA ASN A 94 -14.67 3.41 -2.98
C ASN A 94 -13.49 2.48 -2.73
N ALA A 95 -13.78 1.22 -2.49
CA ALA A 95 -12.73 0.24 -2.29
C ALA A 95 -12.46 -0.48 -3.60
N LEU A 96 -11.19 -0.50 -3.99
CA LEU A 96 -10.73 -1.25 -5.15
C LEU A 96 -10.05 -2.49 -4.63
N HIS A 97 -10.38 -3.63 -5.19
CA HIS A 97 -9.86 -4.91 -4.71
C HIS A 97 -9.05 -5.60 -5.80
N THR A 98 -8.01 -6.31 -5.38
CA THR A 98 -7.25 -7.11 -6.33
C THR A 98 -6.76 -8.36 -5.61
N ALA A 99 -6.58 -9.44 -6.35
CA ALA A 99 -6.02 -10.65 -5.80
C ALA A 99 -4.60 -10.39 -5.35
N PHE A 100 -4.24 -10.89 -4.19
CA PHE A 100 -2.92 -10.66 -3.65
C PHE A 100 -2.66 -11.73 -2.60
N LYS A 101 -1.67 -12.56 -2.82
CA LYS A 101 -1.31 -13.61 -1.89
C LYS A 101 0.00 -13.27 -1.22
N ALA A 102 0.03 -13.41 0.09
CA ALA A 102 1.22 -13.12 0.87
C ALA A 102 1.17 -13.92 2.15
N HIS A 103 2.27 -13.91 2.87
CA HIS A 103 2.37 -14.50 4.19
C HIS A 103 2.96 -13.39 5.06
N VAL A 104 2.16 -12.87 5.98
CA VAL A 104 2.52 -11.68 6.75
C VAL A 104 2.59 -12.06 8.21
N CYS A 105 3.73 -11.85 8.83
CA CYS A 105 3.98 -12.30 10.20
C CYS A 105 4.38 -11.13 11.09
N GLY A 106 4.19 -11.33 12.38
CA GLY A 106 4.60 -10.39 13.39
C GLY A 106 4.68 -11.08 14.74
N GLN A 107 4.92 -10.29 15.77
CA GLN A 107 4.89 -10.78 17.13
C GLN A 107 3.46 -10.72 17.64
N ARG A 108 3.03 -11.79 18.29
CA ARG A 108 1.66 -11.82 18.80
C ARG A 108 1.41 -10.70 19.80
N SER A 109 2.42 -10.36 20.59
CA SER A 109 2.28 -9.31 21.58
C SER A 109 2.20 -7.93 20.97
N GLU A 110 2.83 -7.72 19.81
CA GLU A 110 2.85 -6.40 19.16
C GLU A 110 1.82 -6.28 18.07
N GLY A 111 1.26 -7.39 17.64
CA GLY A 111 0.37 -7.38 16.49
C GLY A 111 1.14 -7.50 15.19
N VAL A 112 0.41 -7.74 14.12
CA VAL A 112 1.00 -7.91 12.79
C VAL A 112 0.83 -6.60 12.02
N SER A 113 1.86 -6.19 11.32
CA SER A 113 1.81 -4.95 10.57
C SER A 113 2.59 -5.06 9.28
N PHE A 114 2.37 -4.11 8.38
CA PHE A 114 3.16 -3.94 7.17
C PHE A 114 3.51 -2.47 7.04
N ARG A 115 4.53 -2.19 6.26
CA ARG A 115 4.95 -0.82 5.99
C ARG A 115 4.54 -0.45 4.59
N LYS A 116 4.16 0.80 4.41
CA LYS A 116 3.82 1.30 3.09
C LYS A 116 4.41 2.68 2.90
N THR A 117 4.75 3.00 1.65
CA THR A 117 5.10 4.36 1.29
C THR A 117 3.85 5.07 0.81
N ARG A 118 3.92 6.38 0.69
CA ARG A 118 2.81 7.10 0.10
C ARG A 118 2.75 6.82 -1.40
N PHE A 119 1.61 7.06 -2.00
CA PHE A 119 1.46 6.94 -3.44
C PHE A 119 2.10 8.13 -4.12
N THR A 120 2.99 7.88 -5.05
CA THR A 120 3.68 8.92 -5.81
C THR A 120 3.82 8.47 -7.26
N PRO A 121 4.02 9.41 -8.18
CA PRO A 121 4.36 9.01 -9.54
C PRO A 121 5.64 8.21 -9.55
N ASP A 122 5.66 7.15 -10.32
CA ASP A 122 6.85 6.31 -10.43
C ASP A 122 7.60 6.71 -11.68
N PRO A 123 8.79 7.26 -11.54
CA PRO A 123 9.54 7.71 -12.72
C PRO A 123 9.89 6.58 -13.68
N VAL A 124 9.89 5.36 -13.21
CA VAL A 124 10.16 4.24 -14.09
C VAL A 124 9.02 4.00 -15.06
N TYR A 125 7.79 4.22 -14.60
CA TYR A 125 6.64 3.95 -15.43
C TYR A 125 6.04 5.19 -16.04
N THR A 126 6.08 6.29 -15.33
CA THR A 126 5.34 7.45 -15.72
C THR A 126 5.82 8.14 -16.92
N PRO A 127 6.99 8.56 -17.00
CA PRO A 127 7.37 9.37 -18.11
C PRO A 127 7.64 8.66 -19.32
N ALA A 128 7.76 7.44 -19.20
CA ALA A 128 8.21 6.75 -20.36
C ALA A 128 7.34 6.98 -21.50
N PHE A 129 6.15 7.26 -21.29
CA PHE A 129 5.35 7.34 -22.34
C PHE A 129 4.91 8.62 -22.60
N ILE A 130 5.40 9.43 -22.00
CA ILE A 130 4.98 10.61 -22.27
C ILE A 130 5.59 11.06 -23.36
N PRO A 131 5.49 11.04 -24.19
CA PRO A 131 6.18 11.45 -25.21
C PRO A 131 5.88 12.59 -25.50
N LYS A 132 5.98 12.84 -25.25
CA LYS A 132 5.94 13.73 -25.59
C LYS A 132 5.52 14.26 -26.26
#